data_552edf67c0f836626574e9c23ddac685
#
_entry.id   552edf67c0f836626574e9c23ddac685
#
_cell.length_a   1.000
_cell.length_b   1.000
_cell.length_c   1.000
_cell.angle_alpha   90.00
_cell.angle_beta   90.00
_cell.angle_gamma   90.00
#
_symmetry.space_group_name_H-M   'P 1'
#
loop_
_entity.id
_entity.type
_entity.pdbx_description
1 polymer ?
#
loop_
_entity_poly.entity_id
_entity_poly.type
_entity_poly.pdbx_seq_one_letter_code
_entity_poly.pdbx_strand_id
1 'polypeptide(L)'
;MKRVFESLITLLALLMPINAMAISGKLGDVDGSGVVDVVDITELISLVLNGGGGGNDLADVDRNGTVDITDVTLLIGYVLGTLELPAVEQEYTVNDVTFVMIPVDGGSFLMGATEEQGSDAIDRERPVHQVTLSSFYIAQTEVTQDLWYAVMGDYPSYFSGGQLPVETVSWDDCQQFIAALNAVTGMSFRLPTEAEWEFAARGGNESEGYKYAGSNSLATVGWYSYNDSWTSLRGTGTHGTHAVATRNPNELMLCDMSGNVHEWCQDWYGVYSSEPQTDPTGPASGTNRVYRGGSWYFDEWFCRVSFRNGAAPAYRSYGIGLRLAL
;
A
#
# COMPACT_ATOMS: atom_id res chain seq x y z
N MET A 1 -38.76 16.45 -25.63
CA MET A 1 -37.58 16.05 -26.44
C MET A 1 -36.25 16.46 -25.76
N LYS A 2 -36.02 17.69 -25.30
CA LYS A 2 -34.76 18.11 -24.70
C LYS A 2 -34.35 17.31 -23.43
N ARG A 3 -35.30 17.03 -22.51
CA ARG A 3 -35.05 16.24 -21.29
C ARG A 3 -34.77 14.75 -21.53
N VAL A 4 -35.26 14.17 -22.62
CA VAL A 4 -34.97 12.78 -22.96
C VAL A 4 -33.57 12.65 -23.60
N PHE A 5 -33.09 13.70 -24.26
CA PHE A 5 -31.74 13.75 -24.84
C PHE A 5 -30.65 13.95 -23.76
N GLU A 6 -30.93 14.76 -22.74
CA GLU A 6 -30.03 14.96 -21.63
C GLU A 6 -29.91 13.69 -20.75
N SER A 7 -31.01 12.93 -20.55
CA SER A 7 -30.95 11.62 -19.88
C SER A 7 -30.23 10.55 -20.70
N LEU A 8 -30.27 10.60 -22.02
CA LEU A 8 -29.55 9.65 -22.88
C LEU A 8 -28.05 9.94 -22.92
N ILE A 9 -27.62 11.20 -22.86
CA ILE A 9 -26.23 11.60 -22.82
C ILE A 9 -25.61 11.24 -21.44
N THR A 10 -26.37 11.40 -20.37
CA THR A 10 -25.91 10.99 -19.01
C THR A 10 -25.83 9.46 -18.88
N LEU A 11 -26.70 8.71 -19.57
CA LEU A 11 -26.65 7.25 -19.57
C LEU A 11 -25.57 6.68 -20.52
N LEU A 12 -25.20 7.41 -21.59
CA LEU A 12 -24.11 7.03 -22.49
C LEU A 12 -22.73 7.34 -21.91
N ALA A 13 -22.59 8.34 -21.01
CA ALA A 13 -21.36 8.63 -20.29
C ALA A 13 -21.03 7.58 -19.21
N LEU A 14 -22.03 6.78 -18.78
CA LEU A 14 -21.88 5.67 -17.83
C LEU A 14 -21.52 4.33 -18.51
N LEU A 15 -21.34 4.29 -19.84
CA LEU A 15 -21.06 3.09 -20.63
C LEU A 15 -19.74 3.17 -21.41
N MET A 16 -18.82 4.06 -21.04
CA MET A 16 -17.46 3.91 -21.54
C MET A 16 -16.82 2.72 -20.83
N PRO A 17 -16.27 1.74 -21.56
CA PRO A 17 -15.53 0.67 -20.90
C PRO A 17 -14.34 1.31 -20.19
N ILE A 18 -14.36 1.30 -18.87
CA ILE A 18 -13.19 1.59 -18.05
C ILE A 18 -12.22 0.46 -18.37
N ASN A 19 -11.16 0.75 -19.10
CA ASN A 19 -10.08 -0.20 -19.34
C ASN A 19 -9.28 -0.33 -18.04
N ALA A 20 -9.67 -1.27 -17.20
CA ALA A 20 -8.84 -1.73 -16.13
C ALA A 20 -7.98 -2.89 -16.69
N MET A 21 -6.68 -2.70 -16.76
CA MET A 21 -5.74 -3.78 -17.04
C MET A 21 -4.91 -4.02 -15.78
N ALA A 22 -4.99 -5.24 -15.25
CA ALA A 22 -3.96 -5.75 -14.36
C ALA A 22 -2.81 -6.20 -15.27
N ILE A 23 -1.67 -5.56 -15.17
CA ILE A 23 -0.50 -5.94 -15.97
C ILE A 23 0.77 -5.79 -15.13
N SER A 24 1.19 -6.87 -14.59
CA SER A 24 2.54 -7.36 -14.74
C SER A 24 2.40 -8.85 -14.97
N GLY A 25 3.21 -9.41 -15.84
CA GLY A 25 3.14 -10.85 -16.10
C GLY A 25 3.34 -11.58 -14.78
N LYS A 26 2.59 -12.64 -14.59
CA LYS A 26 2.76 -13.52 -13.41
C LYS A 26 4.16 -14.11 -13.48
N LEU A 27 4.93 -14.05 -12.39
CA LEU A 27 6.25 -14.66 -12.32
C LEU A 27 6.17 -16.12 -12.79
N GLY A 28 7.03 -16.50 -13.73
CA GLY A 28 6.99 -17.81 -14.36
C GLY A 28 6.04 -17.93 -15.57
N ASP A 29 5.26 -16.89 -15.90
CA ASP A 29 4.47 -16.77 -17.14
C ASP A 29 5.40 -16.28 -18.26
N VAL A 30 6.25 -17.17 -18.73
CA VAL A 30 7.36 -16.87 -19.64
C VAL A 30 6.85 -16.58 -21.05
N ASP A 31 5.75 -17.21 -21.46
CA ASP A 31 5.12 -17.02 -22.77
C ASP A 31 4.12 -15.86 -22.83
N GLY A 32 3.81 -15.25 -21.66
CA GLY A 32 2.88 -14.11 -21.57
C GLY A 32 1.42 -14.49 -21.77
N SER A 33 1.04 -15.76 -21.57
CA SER A 33 -0.33 -16.24 -21.77
C SER A 33 -1.29 -15.83 -20.63
N GLY A 34 -0.75 -15.42 -19.48
CA GLY A 34 -1.47 -15.15 -18.24
C GLY A 34 -1.68 -16.37 -17.35
N VAL A 35 -1.16 -17.53 -17.75
CA VAL A 35 -1.26 -18.79 -16.99
C VAL A 35 0.12 -19.42 -16.90
N VAL A 36 0.59 -19.73 -15.70
CA VAL A 36 1.85 -20.48 -15.52
C VAL A 36 1.58 -21.97 -15.64
N ASP A 37 2.11 -22.58 -16.72
CA ASP A 37 1.92 -24.00 -16.99
C ASP A 37 3.16 -24.68 -17.63
N VAL A 38 2.97 -25.86 -18.21
CA VAL A 38 4.08 -26.63 -18.83
C VAL A 38 4.68 -25.95 -20.07
N VAL A 39 3.95 -25.01 -20.71
CA VAL A 39 4.45 -24.28 -21.88
C VAL A 39 5.56 -23.33 -21.44
N ASP A 40 5.36 -22.63 -20.32
CA ASP A 40 6.37 -21.75 -19.72
C ASP A 40 7.66 -22.47 -19.37
N ILE A 41 7.54 -23.69 -18.82
CA ILE A 41 8.72 -24.53 -18.56
C ILE A 41 9.49 -24.78 -19.86
N THR A 42 8.79 -25.04 -20.95
CA THR A 42 9.41 -25.30 -22.25
C THR A 42 10.09 -24.05 -22.83
N GLU A 43 9.46 -22.90 -22.72
CA GLU A 43 10.01 -21.59 -23.10
C GLU A 43 11.24 -21.24 -22.25
N LEU A 44 11.15 -21.40 -20.92
CA LEU A 44 12.23 -21.14 -19.99
C LEU A 44 13.46 -22.04 -20.28
N ILE A 45 13.25 -23.34 -20.52
CA ILE A 45 14.33 -24.25 -20.96
C ILE A 45 14.97 -23.73 -22.24
N SER A 46 14.17 -23.26 -23.20
CA SER A 46 14.69 -22.72 -24.45
C SER A 46 15.55 -21.47 -24.21
N LEU A 47 15.13 -20.56 -23.33
CA LEU A 47 15.91 -19.38 -22.95
C LEU A 47 17.25 -19.78 -22.31
N VAL A 48 17.25 -20.70 -21.35
CA VAL A 48 18.45 -21.17 -20.66
C VAL A 48 19.44 -21.83 -21.65
N LEU A 49 18.96 -22.67 -22.57
CA LEU A 49 19.80 -23.33 -23.58
C LEU A 49 20.39 -22.38 -24.62
N ASN A 50 19.75 -21.24 -24.87
CA ASN A 50 20.21 -20.21 -25.80
C ASN A 50 21.10 -19.14 -25.15
N GLY A 51 21.52 -19.34 -23.92
CA GLY A 51 22.48 -18.44 -23.23
C GLY A 51 21.86 -17.44 -22.27
N GLY A 52 20.67 -17.73 -21.79
CA GLY A 52 19.93 -16.90 -20.82
C GLY A 52 19.17 -15.75 -21.48
N GLY A 53 17.94 -15.57 -21.08
CA GLY A 53 17.09 -14.48 -21.58
C GLY A 53 17.35 -13.16 -20.84
N GLY A 54 18.40 -12.44 -21.17
CA GLY A 54 18.56 -11.09 -20.67
C GLY A 54 17.37 -10.24 -21.10
N GLY A 55 16.52 -9.82 -20.13
CA GLY A 55 15.39 -8.92 -20.35
C GLY A 55 14.00 -9.55 -20.26
N ASN A 56 13.89 -10.80 -19.80
CA ASN A 56 12.61 -11.38 -19.41
C ASN A 56 12.60 -11.61 -17.89
N ASP A 57 12.14 -10.59 -17.15
CA ASP A 57 12.10 -10.61 -15.69
C ASP A 57 11.15 -11.68 -15.14
N LEU A 58 10.21 -12.19 -15.95
CA LEU A 58 9.30 -13.26 -15.57
C LEU A 58 9.95 -14.64 -15.62
N ALA A 59 11.08 -14.76 -16.33
CA ALA A 59 11.85 -16.00 -16.46
C ALA A 59 12.89 -16.17 -15.33
N ASP A 60 13.28 -15.11 -14.65
CA ASP A 60 14.14 -15.11 -13.46
C ASP A 60 13.26 -15.43 -12.22
N VAL A 61 12.96 -16.72 -12.06
CA VAL A 61 11.96 -17.21 -11.11
C VAL A 61 12.45 -17.11 -9.66
N ASP A 62 13.76 -17.20 -9.42
CA ASP A 62 14.35 -17.06 -8.09
C ASP A 62 14.84 -15.63 -7.79
N ARG A 63 14.74 -14.72 -8.80
CA ARG A 63 15.11 -13.29 -8.71
C ARG A 63 16.55 -13.02 -8.33
N ASN A 64 17.46 -13.93 -8.70
CA ASN A 64 18.89 -13.74 -8.47
C ASN A 64 19.58 -12.88 -9.54
N GLY A 65 18.85 -12.41 -10.55
CA GLY A 65 19.32 -11.59 -11.68
C GLY A 65 19.86 -12.41 -12.84
N THR A 66 19.72 -13.74 -12.81
CA THR A 66 20.18 -14.63 -13.88
C THR A 66 19.13 -15.67 -14.21
N VAL A 67 18.82 -15.85 -15.49
CA VAL A 67 17.91 -16.91 -15.94
C VAL A 67 18.73 -18.16 -16.20
N ASP A 68 18.58 -19.19 -15.32
CA ASP A 68 19.35 -20.44 -15.37
C ASP A 68 18.53 -21.70 -15.04
N ILE A 69 19.21 -22.82 -14.80
CA ILE A 69 18.55 -24.11 -14.50
C ILE A 69 17.82 -24.11 -13.16
N THR A 70 18.15 -23.18 -12.26
CA THR A 70 17.50 -23.07 -10.95
C THR A 70 16.06 -22.58 -11.15
N ASP A 71 15.84 -21.61 -12.04
CA ASP A 71 14.52 -21.09 -12.41
C ASP A 71 13.65 -22.17 -13.03
N VAL A 72 14.22 -22.98 -13.92
CA VAL A 72 13.52 -24.13 -14.51
C VAL A 72 13.06 -25.09 -13.42
N THR A 73 13.91 -25.36 -12.43
CA THR A 73 13.61 -26.30 -11.34
C THR A 73 12.49 -25.75 -10.44
N LEU A 74 12.51 -24.46 -10.12
CA LEU A 74 11.47 -23.79 -9.34
C LEU A 74 10.14 -23.78 -10.08
N LEU A 75 10.16 -23.43 -11.37
CA LEU A 75 8.95 -23.41 -12.20
C LEU A 75 8.32 -24.79 -12.35
N ILE A 76 9.12 -25.83 -12.50
CA ILE A 76 8.64 -27.23 -12.48
C ILE A 76 7.97 -27.55 -11.13
N GLY A 77 8.61 -27.18 -10.01
CA GLY A 77 8.06 -27.37 -8.67
C GLY A 77 6.71 -26.68 -8.49
N TYR A 78 6.56 -25.46 -9.01
CA TYR A 78 5.32 -24.72 -8.99
C TYR A 78 4.22 -25.41 -9.82
N VAL A 79 4.50 -25.73 -11.07
CA VAL A 79 3.53 -26.39 -11.97
C VAL A 79 3.07 -27.75 -11.44
N LEU A 80 3.95 -28.47 -10.72
CA LEU A 80 3.62 -29.71 -10.03
C LEU A 80 2.89 -29.51 -8.68
N GLY A 81 2.72 -28.24 -8.23
CA GLY A 81 2.09 -27.92 -6.95
C GLY A 81 2.92 -28.31 -5.72
N THR A 82 4.24 -28.47 -5.87
CA THR A 82 5.16 -28.81 -4.77
C THR A 82 5.88 -27.58 -4.19
N LEU A 83 5.85 -26.45 -4.89
CA LEU A 83 6.44 -25.17 -4.49
C LEU A 83 5.46 -24.04 -4.82
N GLU A 84 5.57 -22.94 -4.07
CA GLU A 84 4.94 -21.66 -4.42
C GLU A 84 6.02 -20.74 -5.03
N LEU A 85 5.65 -19.95 -6.04
CA LEU A 85 6.56 -18.93 -6.58
C LEU A 85 6.63 -17.75 -5.62
N PRO A 86 7.79 -17.06 -5.55
CA PRO A 86 7.88 -15.81 -4.80
C PRO A 86 6.80 -14.83 -5.23
N ALA A 87 6.21 -14.14 -4.27
CA ALA A 87 5.29 -13.07 -4.55
C ALA A 87 6.07 -11.89 -5.19
N VAL A 88 5.46 -11.27 -6.19
CA VAL A 88 6.05 -10.14 -6.92
C VAL A 88 5.18 -8.91 -6.78
N GLU A 89 5.79 -7.73 -6.91
CA GLU A 89 5.03 -6.50 -7.03
C GLU A 89 4.04 -6.59 -8.19
N GLN A 90 2.86 -6.00 -8.01
CA GLN A 90 1.78 -6.02 -9.00
C GLN A 90 1.41 -4.59 -9.37
N GLU A 91 1.42 -4.31 -10.65
CA GLU A 91 0.95 -3.04 -11.19
C GLU A 91 -0.52 -3.14 -11.63
N TYR A 92 -1.29 -2.12 -11.26
CA TYR A 92 -2.68 -1.97 -11.67
C TYR A 92 -2.89 -0.62 -12.34
N THR A 93 -3.59 -0.59 -13.46
CA THR A 93 -3.91 0.63 -14.19
C THR A 93 -5.41 0.84 -14.28
N VAL A 94 -5.88 2.02 -13.90
CA VAL A 94 -7.29 2.43 -14.02
C VAL A 94 -7.32 3.80 -14.71
N ASN A 95 -7.95 3.89 -15.88
CA ASN A 95 -8.06 5.14 -16.66
C ASN A 95 -6.69 5.85 -16.83
N ASP A 96 -5.67 5.11 -17.27
CA ASP A 96 -4.29 5.57 -17.50
C ASP A 96 -3.51 5.97 -16.22
N VAL A 97 -4.05 5.71 -15.03
CA VAL A 97 -3.36 5.92 -13.76
C VAL A 97 -2.90 4.58 -13.20
N THR A 98 -1.59 4.44 -13.04
CA THR A 98 -0.96 3.20 -12.53
C THR A 98 -0.60 3.35 -11.06
N PHE A 99 -0.80 2.28 -10.29
CA PHE A 99 -0.34 2.13 -8.92
C PHE A 99 0.23 0.73 -8.68
N VAL A 100 1.13 0.62 -7.72
CA VAL A 100 1.88 -0.60 -7.43
C VAL A 100 1.46 -1.18 -6.09
N MET A 101 1.25 -2.50 -6.04
CA MET A 101 1.03 -3.28 -4.83
C MET A 101 2.28 -4.11 -4.54
N ILE A 102 2.87 -3.91 -3.37
CA ILE A 102 4.08 -4.60 -2.91
C ILE A 102 3.67 -5.85 -2.13
N PRO A 103 4.23 -7.03 -2.44
CA PRO A 103 4.01 -8.21 -1.64
C PRO A 103 4.71 -8.08 -0.28
N VAL A 104 4.03 -8.51 0.77
CA VAL A 104 4.56 -8.59 2.12
C VAL A 104 4.44 -10.04 2.59
N ASP A 105 5.56 -10.71 2.72
CA ASP A 105 5.60 -12.07 3.24
C ASP A 105 5.12 -12.11 4.68
N GLY A 106 4.25 -13.07 4.97
CA GLY A 106 3.73 -13.30 6.32
C GLY A 106 4.84 -13.54 7.32
N GLY A 107 4.62 -13.14 8.56
CA GLY A 107 5.62 -13.25 9.61
C GLY A 107 5.08 -12.93 10.98
N SER A 108 5.96 -12.95 11.97
CA SER A 108 5.61 -12.61 13.35
C SER A 108 6.44 -11.44 13.83
N PHE A 109 5.81 -10.46 14.49
CA PHE A 109 6.45 -9.29 15.02
C PHE A 109 5.88 -8.88 16.39
N LEU A 110 6.54 -7.94 17.04
CA LEU A 110 6.05 -7.30 18.26
C LEU A 110 5.36 -5.98 17.88
N MET A 111 4.03 -5.98 17.95
CA MET A 111 3.20 -4.82 17.68
C MET A 111 3.12 -3.90 18.89
N GLY A 112 3.20 -2.58 18.67
CA GLY A 112 3.11 -1.57 19.70
C GLY A 112 4.44 -0.87 20.00
N ALA A 113 4.55 -0.22 21.15
CA ALA A 113 5.73 0.59 21.51
C ALA A 113 6.90 -0.29 22.01
N THR A 114 7.65 -0.85 21.09
CA THR A 114 8.92 -1.57 21.30
C THR A 114 10.06 -0.62 21.70
N GLU A 115 11.26 -1.13 22.01
CA GLU A 115 12.35 -0.34 22.63
C GLU A 115 12.80 0.86 21.80
N GLU A 116 12.83 0.73 20.47
CA GLU A 116 13.23 1.79 19.54
C GLU A 116 12.31 3.02 19.59
N GLN A 117 11.08 2.87 20.12
CA GLN A 117 10.16 3.99 20.30
C GLN A 117 10.55 4.90 21.49
N GLY A 118 11.33 4.39 22.41
CA GLY A 118 11.94 5.15 23.53
C GLY A 118 10.91 5.82 24.44
N SER A 119 11.27 7.02 24.91
CA SER A 119 10.43 7.83 25.81
C SER A 119 9.24 8.48 25.13
N ASP A 120 9.15 8.46 23.80
CA ASP A 120 8.04 9.07 23.06
C ASP A 120 6.83 8.15 22.98
N ALA A 121 6.99 6.87 23.38
CA ALA A 121 5.92 5.89 23.47
C ALA A 121 4.84 6.30 24.48
N ILE A 122 3.59 6.16 24.08
CA ILE A 122 2.43 6.52 24.90
C ILE A 122 1.54 5.30 25.20
N ASP A 123 0.71 5.41 26.21
CA ASP A 123 -0.09 4.29 26.73
C ASP A 123 -0.97 3.60 25.70
N ARG A 124 -1.48 4.34 24.71
CA ARG A 124 -2.33 3.77 23.64
C ARG A 124 -1.59 2.81 22.69
N GLU A 125 -0.26 2.82 22.72
CA GLU A 125 0.60 1.93 21.94
C GLU A 125 0.96 0.65 22.75
N ARG A 126 0.37 0.46 23.91
CA ARG A 126 0.65 -0.64 24.87
C ARG A 126 -0.60 -1.48 25.15
N PRO A 127 -0.43 -2.73 25.57
CA PRO A 127 0.86 -3.45 25.73
C PRO A 127 1.47 -3.81 24.38
N VAL A 128 2.81 -3.96 24.36
CA VAL A 128 3.48 -4.65 23.26
C VAL A 128 3.07 -6.12 23.32
N HIS A 129 2.72 -6.67 22.16
CA HIS A 129 2.24 -8.05 22.05
C HIS A 129 2.68 -8.66 20.73
N GLN A 130 2.73 -9.99 20.69
CA GLN A 130 3.10 -10.72 19.49
C GLN A 130 1.92 -10.79 18.52
N VAL A 131 2.19 -10.48 17.25
CA VAL A 131 1.24 -10.66 16.15
C VAL A 131 1.89 -11.50 15.06
N THR A 132 1.14 -12.47 14.54
CA THR A 132 1.51 -13.27 13.36
C THR A 132 0.55 -12.93 12.24
N LEU A 133 1.08 -12.64 11.05
CA LEU A 133 0.29 -12.29 9.87
C LEU A 133 0.53 -13.28 8.75
N SER A 134 -0.51 -13.59 8.01
CA SER A 134 -0.44 -14.19 6.70
C SER A 134 0.15 -13.22 5.69
N SER A 135 0.65 -13.71 4.53
CA SER A 135 1.13 -12.85 3.44
C SER A 135 -0.03 -12.04 2.86
N PHE A 136 0.27 -10.79 2.45
CA PHE A 136 -0.69 -9.87 1.87
C PHE A 136 0.01 -8.93 0.88
N TYR A 137 -0.75 -8.12 0.16
CA TYR A 137 -0.20 -7.02 -0.63
C TYR A 137 -0.61 -5.68 -0.03
N ILE A 138 0.29 -4.69 -0.12
CA ILE A 138 0.02 -3.32 0.30
C ILE A 138 0.49 -2.34 -0.77
N ALA A 139 -0.23 -1.25 -1.00
CA ALA A 139 0.17 -0.26 -2.00
C ALA A 139 1.52 0.40 -1.63
N GLN A 140 2.39 0.60 -2.62
CA GLN A 140 3.70 1.24 -2.44
C GLN A 140 3.58 2.63 -1.83
N THR A 141 2.54 3.37 -2.22
CA THR A 141 2.27 4.74 -1.77
C THR A 141 0.84 4.86 -1.23
N GLU A 142 0.54 6.00 -0.64
CA GLU A 142 -0.82 6.45 -0.40
C GLU A 142 -1.59 6.54 -1.74
N VAL A 143 -2.91 6.43 -1.71
CA VAL A 143 -3.77 6.66 -2.90
C VAL A 143 -3.60 8.11 -3.34
N THR A 144 -3.20 8.32 -4.59
CA THR A 144 -3.03 9.66 -5.17
C THR A 144 -4.37 10.28 -5.57
N GLN A 145 -4.38 11.62 -5.71
CA GLN A 145 -5.56 12.34 -6.20
C GLN A 145 -5.92 11.95 -7.65
N ASP A 146 -4.93 11.63 -8.49
CA ASP A 146 -5.18 11.12 -9.84
C ASP A 146 -5.88 9.76 -9.81
N LEU A 147 -5.44 8.83 -8.94
CA LEU A 147 -6.08 7.54 -8.79
C LEU A 147 -7.52 7.69 -8.24
N TRP A 148 -7.69 8.55 -7.23
CA TRP A 148 -9.01 8.85 -6.71
C TRP A 148 -9.93 9.39 -7.81
N TYR A 149 -9.48 10.38 -8.58
CA TYR A 149 -10.25 10.95 -9.68
C TYR A 149 -10.55 9.93 -10.77
N ALA A 150 -9.59 9.07 -11.13
CA ALA A 150 -9.78 8.02 -12.13
C ALA A 150 -10.92 7.06 -11.78
N VAL A 151 -11.18 6.86 -10.48
CA VAL A 151 -12.21 5.94 -9.97
C VAL A 151 -13.51 6.67 -9.64
N MET A 152 -13.44 7.83 -8.96
CA MET A 152 -14.61 8.53 -8.40
C MET A 152 -15.11 9.69 -9.26
N GLY A 153 -14.23 10.27 -10.09
CA GLY A 153 -14.55 11.40 -10.97
C GLY A 153 -14.62 12.77 -10.26
N ASP A 154 -14.14 12.87 -9.02
CA ASP A 154 -14.10 14.11 -8.26
C ASP A 154 -12.75 14.31 -7.53
N TYR A 155 -12.52 15.49 -6.96
CA TYR A 155 -11.34 15.87 -6.18
C TYR A 155 -11.76 16.38 -4.80
N PRO A 156 -11.83 15.51 -3.76
CA PRO A 156 -12.26 15.91 -2.43
C PRO A 156 -11.21 16.68 -1.65
N SER A 157 -9.95 16.64 -2.07
CA SER A 157 -8.79 17.11 -1.34
C SER A 157 -8.76 18.63 -1.18
N TYR A 158 -8.22 19.10 -0.04
CA TYR A 158 -7.98 20.50 0.22
C TYR A 158 -6.80 21.04 -0.61
N PHE A 159 -5.71 20.27 -0.68
CA PHE A 159 -4.57 20.59 -1.56
C PHE A 159 -4.83 20.00 -2.95
N SER A 160 -4.23 20.60 -3.98
CA SER A 160 -4.49 20.20 -5.37
C SER A 160 -3.19 19.83 -6.09
N GLY A 161 -3.13 18.60 -6.60
CA GLY A 161 -2.04 18.08 -7.41
C GLY A 161 -2.15 16.58 -7.63
N GLY A 162 -2.13 16.12 -8.86
CA GLY A 162 -2.43 14.73 -9.23
C GLY A 162 -1.64 13.68 -8.46
N GLN A 163 -0.34 13.94 -8.23
CA GLN A 163 0.56 13.05 -7.50
C GLN A 163 0.59 13.30 -5.98
N LEU A 164 -0.21 14.24 -5.45
CA LEU A 164 -0.41 14.37 -4.02
C LEU A 164 -1.29 13.21 -3.51
N PRO A 165 -1.15 12.79 -2.24
CA PRO A 165 -2.11 11.86 -1.66
C PRO A 165 -3.51 12.48 -1.64
N VAL A 166 -4.53 11.67 -1.85
CA VAL A 166 -5.89 12.11 -1.57
C VAL A 166 -6.05 12.31 -0.07
N GLU A 167 -6.67 13.43 0.33
CA GLU A 167 -6.95 13.74 1.73
C GLU A 167 -8.33 14.40 1.86
N THR A 168 -8.74 14.75 3.07
CA THR A 168 -10.10 15.22 3.36
C THR A 168 -11.17 14.16 3.05
N VAL A 169 -10.78 12.91 3.08
CA VAL A 169 -11.66 11.74 2.91
C VAL A 169 -11.90 11.06 4.25
N SER A 170 -13.15 10.68 4.50
CA SER A 170 -13.54 9.89 5.66
C SER A 170 -13.30 8.39 5.43
N TRP A 171 -13.35 7.59 6.49
CA TRP A 171 -13.31 6.13 6.36
C TRP A 171 -14.45 5.61 5.48
N ASP A 172 -15.64 6.21 5.61
CA ASP A 172 -16.81 5.85 4.80
C ASP A 172 -16.60 6.20 3.31
N ASP A 173 -15.93 7.31 2.99
CA ASP A 173 -15.55 7.67 1.61
C ASP A 173 -14.52 6.68 1.05
N CYS A 174 -13.54 6.28 1.86
CA CYS A 174 -12.55 5.28 1.47
C CYS A 174 -13.21 3.93 1.11
N GLN A 175 -14.24 3.50 1.87
CA GLN A 175 -14.98 2.27 1.54
C GLN A 175 -15.74 2.39 0.21
N GLN A 176 -16.30 3.57 -0.10
CA GLN A 176 -16.96 3.81 -1.39
C GLN A 176 -15.96 3.79 -2.54
N PHE A 177 -14.81 4.44 -2.38
CA PHE A 177 -13.71 4.41 -3.35
C PHE A 177 -13.25 2.96 -3.60
N ILE A 178 -13.00 2.19 -2.55
CA ILE A 178 -12.58 0.79 -2.65
C ILE A 178 -13.63 -0.07 -3.36
N ALA A 179 -14.90 0.11 -3.04
CA ALA A 179 -15.98 -0.62 -3.72
C ALA A 179 -16.03 -0.29 -5.22
N ALA A 180 -15.87 0.98 -5.60
CA ALA A 180 -15.80 1.41 -6.98
C ALA A 180 -14.56 0.87 -7.70
N LEU A 181 -13.38 0.94 -7.05
CA LEU A 181 -12.12 0.39 -7.58
C LEU A 181 -12.24 -1.13 -7.82
N ASN A 182 -12.80 -1.88 -6.87
CA ASN A 182 -13.03 -3.32 -7.00
C ASN A 182 -13.99 -3.65 -8.14
N ALA A 183 -15.03 -2.83 -8.33
CA ALA A 183 -15.99 -3.03 -9.42
C ALA A 183 -15.34 -2.86 -10.81
N VAL A 184 -14.35 -1.97 -10.96
CA VAL A 184 -13.68 -1.74 -12.25
C VAL A 184 -12.50 -2.68 -12.49
N THR A 185 -11.82 -3.11 -11.43
CA THR A 185 -10.62 -3.98 -11.54
C THR A 185 -10.97 -5.47 -11.44
N GLY A 186 -12.09 -5.83 -10.83
CA GLY A 186 -12.45 -7.21 -10.51
C GLY A 186 -11.63 -7.78 -9.32
N MET A 187 -10.84 -6.93 -8.64
CA MET A 187 -10.02 -7.31 -7.50
C MET A 187 -10.80 -7.17 -6.18
N SER A 188 -10.13 -7.49 -5.06
CA SER A 188 -10.69 -7.39 -3.70
C SER A 188 -9.85 -6.47 -2.82
N PHE A 189 -9.51 -5.29 -3.35
CA PHE A 189 -8.81 -4.26 -2.55
C PHE A 189 -9.60 -3.91 -1.30
N ARG A 190 -8.87 -3.53 -0.26
CA ARG A 190 -9.38 -3.15 1.04
C ARG A 190 -8.46 -2.12 1.71
N LEU A 191 -8.84 -1.58 2.85
CA LEU A 191 -7.88 -0.94 3.74
C LEU A 191 -7.01 -2.02 4.42
N PRO A 192 -5.75 -1.73 4.75
CA PRO A 192 -4.95 -2.61 5.59
C PRO A 192 -5.60 -2.73 6.97
N THR A 193 -5.43 -3.88 7.63
CA THR A 193 -5.64 -3.94 9.07
C THR A 193 -4.57 -3.11 9.78
N GLU A 194 -4.83 -2.71 11.02
CA GLU A 194 -3.84 -1.95 11.80
C GLU A 194 -2.54 -2.73 11.97
N ALA A 195 -2.62 -4.06 12.11
CA ALA A 195 -1.46 -4.93 12.28
C ALA A 195 -0.67 -5.08 10.97
N GLU A 196 -1.32 -5.25 9.83
CA GLU A 196 -0.69 -5.27 8.51
C GLU A 196 0.03 -3.94 8.25
N TRP A 197 -0.63 -2.82 8.56
CA TRP A 197 -0.04 -1.50 8.39
C TRP A 197 1.25 -1.34 9.21
N GLU A 198 1.22 -1.72 10.51
CA GLU A 198 2.39 -1.58 11.38
C GLU A 198 3.52 -2.55 10.98
N PHE A 199 3.19 -3.80 10.63
CA PHE A 199 4.17 -4.77 10.14
C PHE A 199 4.88 -4.28 8.89
N ALA A 200 4.11 -3.80 7.91
CA ALA A 200 4.64 -3.23 6.68
C ALA A 200 5.48 -1.95 6.93
N ALA A 201 5.02 -1.05 7.80
CA ALA A 201 5.76 0.16 8.17
C ALA A 201 7.10 -0.14 8.85
N ARG A 202 7.18 -1.24 9.60
CA ARG A 202 8.41 -1.71 10.26
C ARG A 202 9.39 -2.42 9.32
N GLY A 203 9.03 -2.65 8.04
CA GLY A 203 9.86 -3.38 7.09
C GLY A 203 9.58 -4.89 7.04
N GLY A 204 8.46 -5.36 7.60
CA GLY A 204 8.08 -6.77 7.57
C GLY A 204 9.15 -7.69 8.20
N ASN A 205 9.49 -8.77 7.49
CA ASN A 205 10.55 -9.69 7.90
C ASN A 205 11.97 -9.11 7.70
N GLU A 206 12.11 -8.02 6.92
CA GLU A 206 13.37 -7.33 6.66
C GLU A 206 13.64 -6.18 7.65
N SER A 207 12.80 -6.04 8.67
CA SER A 207 12.85 -4.95 9.64
C SER A 207 14.21 -4.79 10.29
N GLU A 208 14.78 -3.60 10.21
CA GLU A 208 16.02 -3.20 10.91
C GLU A 208 15.76 -2.55 12.29
N GLY A 209 14.50 -2.51 12.74
CA GLY A 209 14.12 -1.99 14.04
C GLY A 209 14.22 -0.47 14.15
N TYR A 210 13.84 0.24 13.09
CA TYR A 210 13.85 1.71 13.08
C TYR A 210 12.63 2.30 13.80
N LYS A 211 12.79 3.52 14.29
CA LYS A 211 11.74 4.31 14.93
C LYS A 211 10.65 4.76 13.95
N TYR A 212 11.05 5.08 12.73
CA TYR A 212 10.20 5.47 11.59
C TYR A 212 10.35 4.44 10.48
N ALA A 213 9.46 4.44 9.52
CA ALA A 213 9.52 3.49 8.41
C ALA A 213 10.78 3.69 7.56
N GLY A 214 11.77 2.80 7.71
CA GLY A 214 13.03 2.79 6.98
C GLY A 214 14.16 3.66 7.57
N SER A 215 13.99 4.35 8.72
CA SER A 215 15.06 5.15 9.31
C SER A 215 14.81 5.55 10.78
N ASN A 216 15.88 5.86 11.50
CA ASN A 216 15.80 6.61 12.77
C ASN A 216 15.76 8.14 12.57
N SER A 217 15.86 8.63 11.34
CA SER A 217 15.74 10.05 10.98
C SER A 217 14.50 10.28 10.12
N LEU A 218 13.44 10.84 10.70
CA LEU A 218 12.20 11.10 9.97
C LEU A 218 12.42 11.98 8.73
N ALA A 219 13.35 12.92 8.78
CA ALA A 219 13.63 13.82 7.66
C ALA A 219 14.06 13.11 6.37
N THR A 220 14.55 11.87 6.45
CA THR A 220 14.96 11.08 5.29
C THR A 220 13.81 10.31 4.65
N VAL A 221 12.81 9.92 5.44
CA VAL A 221 11.73 8.99 5.04
C VAL A 221 10.33 9.60 5.05
N GLY A 222 10.16 10.83 5.57
CA GLY A 222 8.83 11.38 5.73
C GLY A 222 8.74 12.90 5.62
N TRP A 223 7.53 13.38 5.33
CA TRP A 223 7.13 14.77 5.35
C TRP A 223 6.36 15.09 6.64
N TYR A 224 6.83 16.05 7.42
CA TYR A 224 6.29 16.41 8.72
C TYR A 224 6.53 17.89 9.04
N SER A 225 6.03 18.40 10.16
CA SER A 225 5.99 19.85 10.47
C SER A 225 7.33 20.56 10.39
N TYR A 226 8.46 19.89 10.62
CA TYR A 226 9.78 20.53 10.61
C TYR A 226 10.44 20.59 9.23
N ASN A 227 10.09 19.70 8.31
CA ASN A 227 10.62 19.71 6.95
C ASN A 227 9.58 20.15 5.90
N ASP A 228 8.34 20.27 6.30
CA ASP A 228 7.38 21.10 5.59
C ASP A 228 7.71 22.59 5.82
N SER A 229 7.51 23.43 4.84
CA SER A 229 7.93 24.83 4.85
C SER A 229 7.20 25.72 5.86
N TRP A 230 6.32 25.16 6.71
CA TRP A 230 5.67 25.89 7.81
C TRP A 230 6.68 26.61 8.73
N THR A 231 7.84 26.03 8.99
CA THR A 231 8.89 26.60 9.85
C THR A 231 9.76 27.65 9.16
N SER A 232 9.75 27.71 7.82
CA SER A 232 10.45 28.78 7.10
C SER A 232 9.61 30.04 7.14
N LEU A 233 9.91 30.94 8.07
CA LEU A 233 9.35 32.27 8.26
C LEU A 233 9.44 33.20 7.02
N ARG A 234 9.62 32.66 5.82
CA ARG A 234 9.83 33.42 4.58
C ARG A 234 9.24 32.73 3.35
N GLY A 235 7.95 32.59 3.26
CA GLY A 235 7.14 32.79 2.05
C GLY A 235 7.54 32.16 0.71
N THR A 236 8.29 31.05 0.65
CA THR A 236 8.67 30.42 -0.62
C THR A 236 8.45 28.91 -0.64
N GLY A 237 7.81 28.31 0.37
CA GLY A 237 7.51 26.90 0.44
C GLY A 237 6.00 26.61 0.35
N THR A 238 5.64 25.50 -0.24
CA THR A 238 4.26 25.00 -0.29
C THR A 238 3.96 24.28 1.02
N HIS A 239 3.07 24.83 1.84
CA HIS A 239 2.50 24.11 2.97
C HIS A 239 1.52 23.05 2.45
N GLY A 240 1.59 21.88 2.99
CA GLY A 240 0.61 20.87 2.70
C GLY A 240 1.19 19.49 2.43
N THR A 241 0.39 18.66 1.79
CA THR A 241 0.82 17.35 1.31
C THR A 241 1.87 17.48 0.20
N HIS A 242 2.71 16.50 0.10
CA HIS A 242 3.76 16.41 -0.91
C HIS A 242 3.47 15.24 -1.87
N ALA A 243 4.03 15.31 -3.08
CA ALA A 243 3.91 14.20 -4.02
C ALA A 243 4.43 12.90 -3.38
N VAL A 244 3.70 11.82 -3.57
CA VAL A 244 4.05 10.51 -3.03
C VAL A 244 5.42 10.04 -3.55
N ALA A 245 6.10 9.16 -2.81
CA ALA A 245 7.40 8.59 -3.15
C ALA A 245 8.51 9.63 -3.40
N THR A 246 8.47 10.79 -2.72
CA THR A 246 9.53 11.80 -2.81
C THR A 246 10.52 11.73 -1.65
N ARG A 247 10.31 10.82 -0.70
CA ARG A 247 11.23 10.45 0.37
C ARG A 247 11.69 9.01 0.18
N ASN A 248 12.76 8.63 0.91
CA ASN A 248 13.28 7.28 0.82
C ASN A 248 12.24 6.26 1.29
N PRO A 249 12.13 5.12 0.62
CA PRO A 249 11.27 4.01 1.06
C PRO A 249 11.85 3.31 2.31
N ASN A 250 11.03 2.45 2.91
CA ASN A 250 11.49 1.49 3.90
C ASN A 250 12.10 0.22 3.25
N GLU A 251 12.41 -0.78 4.06
CA GLU A 251 13.06 -2.04 3.67
C GLU A 251 12.23 -2.84 2.64
N LEU A 252 10.92 -2.66 2.63
CA LEU A 252 9.98 -3.27 1.67
C LEU A 252 9.69 -2.37 0.44
N MET A 253 10.44 -1.30 0.23
CA MET A 253 10.21 -0.32 -0.83
C MET A 253 8.87 0.44 -0.70
N LEU A 254 8.28 0.50 0.51
CA LEU A 254 7.09 1.30 0.80
C LEU A 254 7.49 2.73 1.12
N CYS A 255 6.80 3.68 0.50
CA CYS A 255 7.02 5.11 0.68
C CYS A 255 5.96 5.74 1.58
N ASP A 256 6.34 6.84 2.24
CA ASP A 256 5.44 7.73 3.00
C ASP A 256 4.68 7.06 4.18
N MET A 257 5.14 5.88 4.64
CA MET A 257 4.59 5.21 5.83
C MET A 257 4.83 6.02 7.14
N SER A 258 5.62 7.10 7.07
CA SER A 258 5.88 8.03 8.17
C SER A 258 5.76 9.46 7.69
N GLY A 259 4.64 10.12 7.98
CA GLY A 259 4.35 11.50 7.58
C GLY A 259 3.42 11.60 6.37
N ASN A 260 3.50 12.66 5.60
CA ASN A 260 2.65 13.07 4.49
C ASN A 260 1.16 13.13 4.89
N VAL A 261 0.40 12.02 4.87
CA VAL A 261 -0.94 11.97 5.46
C VAL A 261 -1.09 10.75 6.39
N HIS A 262 -1.93 10.89 7.41
CA HIS A 262 -2.41 9.72 8.15
C HIS A 262 -3.19 8.79 7.21
N GLU A 263 -3.13 7.51 7.46
CA GLU A 263 -3.78 6.49 6.66
C GLU A 263 -4.83 5.75 7.48
N TRP A 264 -6.07 5.70 6.98
CA TRP A 264 -7.13 4.90 7.57
C TRP A 264 -6.80 3.41 7.52
N CYS A 265 -7.05 2.71 8.64
CA CYS A 265 -7.05 1.26 8.71
C CYS A 265 -8.47 0.70 8.79
N GLN A 266 -8.61 -0.59 8.51
CA GLN A 266 -9.90 -1.29 8.55
C GLN A 266 -10.49 -1.37 9.95
N ASP A 267 -9.63 -1.43 10.99
CA ASP A 267 -9.97 -1.78 12.35
C ASP A 267 -10.76 -0.70 13.07
N TRP A 268 -11.66 -1.14 13.95
CA TRP A 268 -12.14 -0.31 15.03
C TRP A 268 -11.03 -0.05 16.06
N TYR A 269 -10.93 1.20 16.50
CA TYR A 269 -9.96 1.56 17.53
C TYR A 269 -10.31 0.92 18.87
N GLY A 270 -9.38 0.18 19.46
CA GLY A 270 -9.50 -0.46 20.76
C GLY A 270 -8.18 -0.56 21.51
N VAL A 271 -8.25 -1.03 22.75
CA VAL A 271 -7.07 -1.33 23.57
C VAL A 271 -6.43 -2.61 23.05
N TYR A 272 -5.11 -2.64 22.98
CA TYR A 272 -4.39 -3.86 22.59
C TYR A 272 -4.56 -4.97 23.63
N SER A 273 -4.64 -6.22 23.16
CA SER A 273 -4.52 -7.41 24.00
C SER A 273 -3.06 -7.65 24.37
N SER A 274 -2.79 -8.24 25.53
CA SER A 274 -1.47 -8.75 25.88
C SER A 274 -1.17 -10.13 25.29
N GLU A 275 -2.23 -10.82 24.82
CA GLU A 275 -2.12 -12.17 24.28
C GLU A 275 -1.65 -12.14 22.82
N PRO A 276 -0.87 -13.15 22.37
CA PRO A 276 -0.54 -13.32 20.97
C PRO A 276 -1.77 -13.41 20.09
N GLN A 277 -1.69 -12.79 18.89
CA GLN A 277 -2.79 -12.75 17.91
C GLN A 277 -2.32 -13.22 16.54
N THR A 278 -3.23 -13.81 15.77
CA THR A 278 -3.00 -14.19 14.36
C THR A 278 -4.03 -13.47 13.50
N ASP A 279 -3.56 -12.78 12.46
CA ASP A 279 -4.36 -11.99 11.52
C ASP A 279 -5.45 -11.14 12.22
N PRO A 280 -5.08 -10.31 13.23
CA PRO A 280 -6.06 -9.54 13.98
C PRO A 280 -6.72 -8.48 13.10
N THR A 281 -8.02 -8.28 13.28
CA THR A 281 -8.85 -7.27 12.60
C THR A 281 -9.43 -6.23 13.56
N GLY A 282 -8.85 -6.16 14.78
CA GLY A 282 -9.34 -5.29 15.84
C GLY A 282 -10.65 -5.74 16.48
N PRO A 283 -11.26 -4.89 17.31
CA PRO A 283 -12.56 -5.18 17.94
C PRO A 283 -13.67 -5.35 16.89
N ALA A 284 -14.66 -6.21 17.17
CA ALA A 284 -15.81 -6.43 16.28
C ALA A 284 -16.70 -5.19 16.08
N SER A 285 -16.63 -4.20 16.99
CA SER A 285 -17.37 -2.94 16.90
C SER A 285 -16.66 -1.84 17.68
N GLY A 286 -16.95 -0.59 17.33
CA GLY A 286 -16.37 0.58 18.00
C GLY A 286 -17.06 1.87 17.58
N THR A 287 -16.52 2.99 18.04
CA THR A 287 -16.98 4.34 17.67
C THR A 287 -16.01 5.06 16.75
N ASN A 288 -14.73 4.66 16.79
CA ASN A 288 -13.66 5.27 16.02
C ASN A 288 -12.94 4.20 15.18
N ARG A 289 -12.57 4.56 13.95
CA ARG A 289 -11.66 3.78 13.11
C ARG A 289 -10.22 4.18 13.36
N VAL A 290 -9.30 3.23 13.25
CA VAL A 290 -7.86 3.47 13.41
C VAL A 290 -7.32 4.28 12.24
N TYR A 291 -6.35 5.17 12.53
CA TYR A 291 -5.47 5.76 11.54
C TYR A 291 -4.02 5.81 12.05
N ARG A 292 -3.06 5.77 11.13
CA ARG A 292 -1.64 5.55 11.38
C ARG A 292 -0.77 6.53 10.57
N GLY A 293 0.55 6.54 10.79
CA GLY A 293 1.56 7.14 9.91
C GLY A 293 1.99 8.57 10.23
N GLY A 294 1.21 9.36 10.93
CA GLY A 294 1.48 10.80 11.08
C GLY A 294 1.10 11.61 9.84
N SER A 295 1.40 12.90 9.80
CA SER A 295 1.15 13.70 8.61
C SER A 295 2.06 14.93 8.54
N TRP A 296 2.02 15.62 7.38
CA TRP A 296 2.84 16.79 7.04
C TRP A 296 2.84 17.91 8.08
N TYR A 297 1.79 18.06 8.90
CA TYR A 297 1.68 19.15 9.89
C TYR A 297 1.88 18.71 11.34
N PHE A 298 2.13 17.41 11.57
CA PHE A 298 2.41 16.88 12.91
C PHE A 298 3.91 16.81 13.20
N ASP A 299 4.25 16.84 14.49
CA ASP A 299 5.62 16.65 14.96
C ASP A 299 6.08 15.18 14.78
N GLU A 300 7.39 14.97 14.81
CA GLU A 300 8.02 13.67 14.55
C GLU A 300 7.49 12.52 15.42
N TRP A 301 7.11 12.79 16.67
CA TRP A 301 6.63 11.74 17.55
C TRP A 301 5.27 11.13 17.14
N PHE A 302 4.49 11.82 16.30
CA PHE A 302 3.26 11.28 15.68
C PHE A 302 3.53 10.39 14.48
N CYS A 303 4.73 10.49 13.87
CA CYS A 303 5.08 9.78 12.65
C CYS A 303 5.79 8.44 12.91
N ARG A 304 5.91 8.02 14.19
CA ARG A 304 6.53 6.74 14.59
C ARG A 304 5.70 5.56 14.10
N VAL A 305 6.38 4.46 13.75
CA VAL A 305 5.71 3.25 13.25
C VAL A 305 4.69 2.67 14.24
N SER A 306 4.87 2.86 15.58
CA SER A 306 3.93 2.39 16.58
C SER A 306 2.82 3.39 16.92
N PHE A 307 2.96 4.68 16.51
CA PHE A 307 1.94 5.67 16.85
C PHE A 307 0.60 5.31 16.22
N ARG A 308 -0.44 5.36 17.02
CA ARG A 308 -1.83 5.05 16.63
C ARG A 308 -2.81 6.05 17.20
N ASN A 309 -3.87 6.29 16.46
CA ASN A 309 -5.00 7.07 16.94
C ASN A 309 -6.29 6.63 16.24
N GLY A 310 -7.42 7.24 16.58
CA GLY A 310 -8.70 6.89 15.97
C GLY A 310 -9.65 8.08 15.92
N ALA A 311 -10.51 8.09 14.90
CA ALA A 311 -11.58 9.06 14.75
C ALA A 311 -12.88 8.39 14.25
N ALA A 312 -13.99 9.11 14.40
CA ALA A 312 -15.29 8.65 13.89
C ALA A 312 -15.23 8.35 12.38
N PRO A 313 -15.92 7.34 11.85
CA PRO A 313 -15.85 6.96 10.44
C PRO A 313 -16.15 8.10 9.45
N ALA A 314 -16.97 9.07 9.84
CA ALA A 314 -17.31 10.24 9.02
C ALA A 314 -16.33 11.42 9.17
N TYR A 315 -15.27 11.29 9.99
CA TYR A 315 -14.28 12.36 10.19
C TYR A 315 -13.43 12.58 8.93
N ARG A 316 -13.19 13.84 8.60
CA ARG A 316 -12.33 14.26 7.48
C ARG A 316 -11.31 15.28 7.95
N SER A 317 -10.10 15.23 7.39
CA SER A 317 -9.03 16.18 7.68
C SER A 317 -8.09 16.27 6.48
N TYR A 318 -7.52 17.44 6.25
CA TYR A 318 -6.50 17.70 5.23
C TYR A 318 -5.14 17.00 5.50
N GLY A 319 -5.07 16.18 6.51
CA GLY A 319 -3.92 15.35 6.85
C GLY A 319 -4.30 13.88 7.04
N ILE A 320 -5.42 13.43 6.46
CA ILE A 320 -5.83 12.03 6.52
C ILE A 320 -6.32 11.55 5.16
N GLY A 321 -5.76 10.45 4.70
CA GLY A 321 -6.04 9.75 3.44
C GLY A 321 -6.10 8.25 3.65
N LEU A 322 -5.66 7.48 2.66
CA LEU A 322 -5.68 6.01 2.71
C LEU A 322 -4.54 5.40 1.89
N ARG A 323 -4.24 4.15 2.21
CA ARG A 323 -3.43 3.21 1.45
C ARG A 323 -4.24 1.94 1.21
N LEU A 324 -4.03 1.27 0.06
CA LEU A 324 -4.71 0.02 -0.28
C LEU A 324 -3.95 -1.18 0.27
N ALA A 325 -4.70 -2.26 0.55
CA ALA A 325 -4.21 -3.62 0.74
C ALA A 325 -5.04 -4.59 -0.12
N LEU A 326 -4.50 -5.78 -0.35
CA LEU A 326 -5.16 -6.85 -1.10
C LEU A 326 -4.93 -8.19 -0.40
#